data_69a9bc5a05aebfd6c274f050f93b4add
#
_entry.id   69a9bc5a05aebfd6c274f050f93b4add
#
_cell.length_a   1.000
_cell.length_b   1.000
_cell.length_c   1.000
_cell.angle_alpha   90.00
_cell.angle_beta   90.00
_cell.angle_gamma   90.00
#
_symmetry.space_group_name_H-M   'P 1'
#
loop_
_entity.id
_entity.type
_entity.pdbx_description
1 polymer ?
#
loop_
_entity_poly.entity_id
_entity_poly.type
_entity_poly.pdbx_seq_one_letter_code
_entity_poly.pdbx_strand_id
1 'polypeptide(L)'
;MKRVYVNEEWCLACHLCEYNCAFANSGMKDMVKALKGKKIYPRIQVEVGTDENSRAISYAVSCRHCEEPLCVKSCITGALHLEDGVICSDKEKCVGCYTCILSCPYGCIMPSEEGNVIQKCELCTKNENGQPACVAGCPNRAIVFEDRGVPSAEEECAFDEEGGAE
;
A
#
# COMPACT_ATOMS: atom_id res chain seq x y z
N MET A 1 4.65 -10.38 11.09
CA MET A 1 3.27 -9.97 10.71
C MET A 1 3.12 -9.99 9.21
N LYS A 2 2.00 -10.50 8.67
CA LYS A 2 1.74 -10.50 7.23
C LYS A 2 1.61 -9.08 6.67
N ARG A 3 2.26 -8.82 5.56
CA ARG A 3 2.22 -7.55 4.82
C ARG A 3 1.99 -7.82 3.32
N VAL A 4 1.62 -6.78 2.59
CA VAL A 4 1.49 -6.85 1.13
C VAL A 4 2.87 -6.57 0.52
N TYR A 5 3.34 -7.50 -0.29
CA TYR A 5 4.57 -7.37 -1.07
C TYR A 5 4.26 -7.45 -2.56
N VAL A 6 5.09 -6.83 -3.36
CA VAL A 6 4.94 -6.80 -4.82
C VAL A 6 6.19 -7.38 -5.45
N ASN A 7 6.00 -8.31 -6.38
CA ASN A 7 7.04 -8.79 -7.26
C ASN A 7 6.97 -7.99 -8.57
N GLU A 8 7.94 -7.11 -8.76
CA GLU A 8 7.97 -6.16 -9.87
C GLU A 8 8.08 -6.85 -11.22
N GLU A 9 8.84 -7.96 -11.31
CA GLU A 9 9.01 -8.74 -12.54
C GLU A 9 7.69 -9.31 -13.08
N TRP A 10 6.71 -9.51 -12.20
CA TRP A 10 5.42 -10.12 -12.54
C TRP A 10 4.30 -9.08 -12.65
N CYS A 11 4.59 -7.82 -12.38
CA CYS A 11 3.60 -6.75 -12.47
C CYS A 11 3.37 -6.35 -13.94
N LEU A 12 2.13 -6.48 -14.39
CA LEU A 12 1.73 -6.15 -15.77
C LEU A 12 1.17 -4.73 -15.90
N ALA A 13 1.24 -3.90 -14.87
CA ALA A 13 0.59 -2.57 -14.83
C ALA A 13 -0.89 -2.58 -15.25
N CYS A 14 -1.62 -3.65 -14.96
CA CYS A 14 -3.01 -3.80 -15.39
C CYS A 14 -4.03 -3.02 -14.55
N HIS A 15 -3.59 -2.39 -13.44
CA HIS A 15 -4.39 -1.60 -12.50
C HIS A 15 -5.56 -2.35 -11.81
N LEU A 16 -5.72 -3.67 -11.99
CA LEU A 16 -6.81 -4.42 -11.36
C LEU A 16 -6.72 -4.40 -9.83
N CYS A 17 -5.53 -4.32 -9.26
CA CYS A 17 -5.33 -4.16 -7.83
C CYS A 17 -5.95 -2.86 -7.29
N GLU A 18 -5.85 -1.76 -8.05
CA GLU A 18 -6.45 -0.47 -7.70
C GLU A 18 -7.98 -0.54 -7.74
N TYR A 19 -8.56 -1.11 -8.82
CA TYR A 19 -10.01 -1.28 -8.93
C TYR A 19 -10.57 -2.19 -7.84
N ASN A 20 -9.93 -3.32 -7.55
CA ASN A 20 -10.34 -4.21 -6.47
C ASN A 20 -10.22 -3.54 -5.09
N CYS A 21 -9.15 -2.77 -4.86
CA CYS A 21 -8.99 -2.00 -3.64
C CYS A 21 -10.09 -0.93 -3.48
N ALA A 22 -10.36 -0.16 -4.53
CA ALA A 22 -11.41 0.87 -4.52
C ALA A 22 -12.78 0.25 -4.28
N PHE A 23 -13.09 -0.87 -4.94
CA PHE A 23 -14.34 -1.60 -4.74
C PHE A 23 -14.51 -2.11 -3.32
N ALA A 24 -13.52 -2.78 -2.76
CA ALA A 24 -13.56 -3.31 -1.39
C ALA A 24 -13.78 -2.20 -0.33
N ASN A 25 -13.32 -0.98 -0.63
CA ASN A 25 -13.48 0.17 0.27
C ASN A 25 -14.69 1.05 -0.05
N SER A 26 -15.47 0.72 -1.08
CA SER A 26 -16.67 1.49 -1.49
C SER A 26 -17.90 1.23 -0.63
N GLY A 27 -17.91 0.14 0.15
CA GLY A 27 -19.09 -0.32 0.89
C GLY A 27 -20.21 -0.87 0.03
N MET A 28 -20.02 -0.97 -1.29
CA MET A 28 -21.03 -1.46 -2.23
C MET A 28 -20.81 -2.95 -2.56
N LYS A 29 -21.90 -3.66 -2.86
CA LYS A 29 -21.86 -5.08 -3.27
C LYS A 29 -21.71 -5.29 -4.78
N ASP A 30 -21.94 -4.27 -5.58
CA ASP A 30 -21.90 -4.30 -7.04
C ASP A 30 -20.74 -3.41 -7.53
N MET A 31 -19.72 -4.03 -8.11
CA MET A 31 -18.52 -3.35 -8.60
C MET A 31 -18.84 -2.33 -9.71
N VAL A 32 -19.77 -2.65 -10.61
CA VAL A 32 -20.12 -1.74 -11.69
C VAL A 32 -20.76 -0.46 -11.14
N LYS A 33 -21.70 -0.60 -10.20
CA LYS A 33 -22.33 0.56 -9.54
C LYS A 33 -21.34 1.36 -8.68
N ALA A 34 -20.37 0.68 -8.09
CA ALA A 34 -19.35 1.33 -7.26
C ALA A 34 -18.41 2.20 -8.09
N LEU A 35 -18.01 1.74 -9.28
CA LEU A 35 -16.86 2.30 -10.01
C LEU A 35 -17.21 2.97 -11.33
N LYS A 36 -18.32 2.60 -11.98
CA LYS A 36 -18.68 3.12 -13.31
C LYS A 36 -18.86 4.64 -13.31
N GLY A 37 -18.05 5.32 -14.11
CA GLY A 37 -18.13 6.78 -14.28
C GLY A 37 -17.67 7.60 -13.06
N LYS A 38 -17.03 6.95 -12.08
CA LYS A 38 -16.50 7.63 -10.90
C LYS A 38 -14.98 7.64 -10.90
N LYS A 39 -14.37 8.68 -10.33
CA LYS A 39 -12.96 8.67 -9.98
C LYS A 39 -12.75 7.66 -8.85
N ILE A 40 -11.83 6.74 -9.02
CA ILE A 40 -11.48 5.77 -7.98
C ILE A 40 -10.43 6.35 -7.04
N TYR A 41 -10.51 5.94 -5.77
CA TYR A 41 -9.55 6.32 -4.73
C TYR A 41 -8.99 5.06 -4.07
N PRO A 42 -8.09 4.32 -4.79
CA PRO A 42 -7.50 3.11 -4.26
C PRO A 42 -6.49 3.46 -3.15
N ARG A 43 -6.22 2.49 -2.27
CA ARG A 43 -5.20 2.60 -1.22
C ARG A 43 -3.91 1.86 -1.60
N ILE A 44 -3.80 1.48 -2.84
CA ILE A 44 -2.64 0.93 -3.53
C ILE A 44 -2.58 1.63 -4.89
N GLN A 45 -1.41 1.98 -5.36
CA GLN A 45 -1.19 2.67 -6.63
C GLN A 45 -0.19 1.91 -7.47
N VAL A 46 -0.45 1.81 -8.77
CA VAL A 46 0.49 1.25 -9.74
C VAL A 46 1.31 2.40 -10.32
N GLU A 47 2.62 2.27 -10.19
CA GLU A 47 3.58 3.22 -10.73
C GLU A 47 4.41 2.53 -11.83
N VAL A 48 4.88 3.33 -12.76
CA VAL A 48 5.78 2.91 -13.83
C VAL A 48 7.05 3.72 -13.69
N GLY A 49 8.17 3.03 -13.62
CA GLY A 49 9.50 3.60 -13.55
C GLY A 49 10.42 2.98 -14.58
N THR A 50 11.70 3.25 -14.46
CA THR A 50 12.75 2.61 -15.25
C THR A 50 13.79 2.01 -14.31
N ASP A 51 14.30 0.83 -14.66
CA ASP A 51 15.44 0.21 -13.98
C ASP A 51 16.75 0.90 -14.37
N GLU A 52 17.86 0.45 -13.82
CA GLU A 52 19.21 0.93 -14.09
C GLU A 52 19.59 0.78 -15.57
N ASN A 53 18.98 -0.15 -16.29
CA ASN A 53 19.19 -0.42 -17.72
C ASN A 53 18.19 0.33 -18.62
N SER A 54 17.45 1.31 -18.08
CA SER A 54 16.41 2.06 -18.80
C SER A 54 15.24 1.21 -19.31
N ARG A 55 15.01 0.03 -18.72
CA ARG A 55 13.84 -0.79 -19.02
C ARG A 55 12.66 -0.31 -18.20
N ALA A 56 11.49 -0.29 -18.80
CA ALA A 56 10.27 0.03 -18.06
C ALA A 56 9.96 -1.07 -17.04
N ILE A 57 9.84 -0.68 -15.79
CA ILE A 57 9.37 -1.51 -14.69
C ILE A 57 8.05 -0.98 -14.15
N SER A 58 7.20 -1.89 -13.71
CA SER A 58 5.91 -1.54 -13.14
C SER A 58 5.76 -2.19 -11.78
N TYR A 59 5.27 -1.45 -10.81
CA TYR A 59 5.11 -1.94 -9.45
C TYR A 59 3.93 -1.28 -8.76
N ALA A 60 3.35 -1.99 -7.80
CA ALA A 60 2.26 -1.45 -7.01
C ALA A 60 2.76 -1.02 -5.63
N VAL A 61 2.44 0.20 -5.24
CA VAL A 61 2.85 0.80 -3.96
C VAL A 61 1.66 0.84 -3.02
N SER A 62 1.84 0.33 -1.80
CA SER A 62 0.86 0.41 -0.71
C SER A 62 1.55 0.63 0.63
N CYS A 63 0.75 0.92 1.67
CA CYS A 63 1.29 1.11 3.02
C CYS A 63 2.09 -0.12 3.48
N ARG A 64 3.33 0.10 3.91
CA ARG A 64 4.23 -0.95 4.38
C ARG A 64 4.04 -1.30 5.86
N HIS A 65 3.16 -0.58 6.58
CA HIS A 65 2.94 -0.76 8.02
C HIS A 65 4.25 -0.81 8.80
N CYS A 66 5.02 0.29 8.66
CA CYS A 66 6.36 0.43 9.23
C CYS A 66 6.39 0.12 10.73
N GLU A 67 7.49 -0.43 11.22
CA GLU A 67 7.70 -0.66 12.65
C GLU A 67 7.87 0.66 13.41
N GLU A 68 8.57 1.61 12.79
CA GLU A 68 8.66 2.99 13.26
C GLU A 68 7.83 3.93 12.38
N PRO A 69 6.52 4.01 12.58
CA PRO A 69 5.62 4.73 11.69
C PRO A 69 5.69 6.24 11.91
N LEU A 70 6.43 6.95 11.06
CA LEU A 70 6.54 8.42 11.11
C LEU A 70 5.16 9.09 10.99
N CYS A 71 4.25 8.52 10.22
CA CYS A 71 2.89 9.03 10.06
C CYS A 71 2.08 8.98 11.37
N VAL A 72 2.28 7.96 12.21
CA VAL A 72 1.68 7.87 13.55
C VAL A 72 2.33 8.89 14.48
N LYS A 73 3.68 8.94 14.48
CA LYS A 73 4.45 9.89 15.31
C LYS A 73 4.10 11.35 14.99
N SER A 74 3.75 11.67 13.75
CA SER A 74 3.42 13.02 13.29
C SER A 74 1.93 13.38 13.42
N CYS A 75 1.07 12.44 13.81
CA CYS A 75 -0.37 12.68 13.90
C CYS A 75 -0.72 13.44 15.18
N ILE A 76 -1.06 14.73 15.03
CA ILE A 76 -1.34 15.63 16.17
C ILE A 76 -2.60 15.26 16.96
N THR A 77 -3.54 14.55 16.33
CA THR A 77 -4.81 14.15 16.99
C THR A 77 -4.82 12.68 17.44
N GLY A 78 -3.75 11.92 17.13
CA GLY A 78 -3.73 10.47 17.37
C GLY A 78 -4.72 9.69 16.51
N ALA A 79 -5.23 10.28 15.44
CA ALA A 79 -6.12 9.59 14.48
C ALA A 79 -5.41 8.40 13.81
N LEU A 80 -4.12 8.48 13.56
CA LEU A 80 -3.30 7.35 13.14
C LEU A 80 -2.72 6.65 14.37
N HIS A 81 -2.94 5.35 14.45
CA HIS A 81 -2.46 4.52 15.57
C HIS A 81 -2.09 3.12 15.08
N LEU A 82 -1.35 2.41 15.90
CA LEU A 82 -0.95 1.03 15.66
C LEU A 82 -1.91 0.10 16.42
N GLU A 83 -2.52 -0.85 15.72
CA GLU A 83 -3.40 -1.88 16.27
C GLU A 83 -2.98 -3.24 15.69
N ASP A 84 -2.55 -4.17 16.54
CA ASP A 84 -2.07 -5.52 16.14
C ASP A 84 -1.02 -5.51 15.01
N GLY A 85 -0.12 -4.51 15.03
CA GLY A 85 0.90 -4.34 13.99
C GLY A 85 0.41 -3.66 12.71
N VAL A 86 -0.88 -3.38 12.58
CA VAL A 86 -1.48 -2.64 11.46
C VAL A 86 -1.63 -1.17 11.85
N ILE A 87 -1.20 -0.28 10.97
CA ILE A 87 -1.45 1.15 11.16
C ILE A 87 -2.86 1.44 10.68
N CYS A 88 -3.73 1.81 11.60
CA CYS A 88 -5.13 2.13 11.37
C CYS A 88 -5.38 3.65 11.40
N SER A 89 -6.48 4.07 10.80
CA SER A 89 -6.91 5.47 10.78
C SER A 89 -8.32 5.63 11.32
N ASP A 90 -8.47 6.50 12.31
CA ASP A 90 -9.76 6.91 12.87
C ASP A 90 -10.22 8.20 12.17
N LYS A 91 -11.26 8.08 11.35
CA LYS A 91 -11.80 9.20 10.58
C LYS A 91 -12.45 10.26 11.45
N GLU A 92 -12.98 9.89 12.62
CA GLU A 92 -13.65 10.82 13.53
C GLU A 92 -12.66 11.73 14.25
N LYS A 93 -11.44 11.23 14.49
CA LYS A 93 -10.34 12.00 15.09
C LYS A 93 -9.52 12.77 14.07
N CYS A 94 -9.64 12.43 12.79
CA CYS A 94 -8.85 13.06 11.73
C CYS A 94 -9.36 14.47 11.42
N VAL A 95 -8.52 15.47 11.59
CA VAL A 95 -8.83 16.88 11.28
C VAL A 95 -8.33 17.33 9.91
N GLY A 96 -7.82 16.42 9.09
CA GLY A 96 -7.38 16.73 7.73
C GLY A 96 -6.16 17.66 7.65
N CYS A 97 -5.27 17.66 8.64
CA CYS A 97 -4.07 18.50 8.60
C CYS A 97 -2.99 18.03 7.62
N TYR A 98 -3.10 16.81 7.10
CA TYR A 98 -2.23 16.19 6.10
C TYR A 98 -0.74 16.06 6.46
N THR A 99 -0.33 16.33 7.69
CA THR A 99 1.06 16.18 8.15
C THR A 99 1.58 14.75 7.92
N CYS A 100 0.71 13.74 8.11
CA CYS A 100 1.04 12.34 7.87
C CYS A 100 1.34 12.01 6.40
N ILE A 101 0.75 12.73 5.45
CA ILE A 101 1.04 12.58 4.02
C ILE A 101 2.48 13.01 3.75
N LEU A 102 2.88 14.17 4.29
CA LEU A 102 4.24 14.70 4.14
C LEU A 102 5.28 13.85 4.88
N SER A 103 4.88 13.19 5.96
CA SER A 103 5.78 12.34 6.77
C SER A 103 5.95 10.94 6.21
N CYS A 104 5.14 10.51 5.24
CA CYS A 104 5.23 9.16 4.68
C CYS A 104 6.30 9.09 3.60
N PRO A 105 7.43 8.36 3.80
CA PRO A 105 8.50 8.29 2.81
C PRO A 105 8.08 7.53 1.54
N TYR A 106 6.98 6.76 1.61
CA TYR A 106 6.48 5.95 0.48
C TYR A 106 5.27 6.57 -0.22
N GLY A 107 4.79 7.75 0.19
CA GLY A 107 3.63 8.39 -0.42
C GLY A 107 2.30 7.62 -0.29
N CYS A 108 2.19 6.66 0.64
CA CYS A 108 1.06 5.72 0.72
C CYS A 108 -0.17 6.26 1.47
N ILE A 109 -0.18 7.54 1.81
CA ILE A 109 -1.30 8.20 2.49
C ILE A 109 -1.82 9.28 1.56
N MET A 110 -3.12 9.28 1.33
CA MET A 110 -3.77 10.20 0.40
C MET A 110 -4.94 10.91 1.07
N PRO A 111 -5.36 12.07 0.57
CA PRO A 111 -6.64 12.66 0.94
C PRO A 111 -7.78 11.71 0.58
N SER A 112 -8.86 11.72 1.36
CA SER A 112 -10.11 11.04 0.99
C SER A 112 -10.77 11.71 -0.22
N GLU A 113 -11.78 11.07 -0.79
CA GLU A 113 -12.57 11.63 -1.90
C GLU A 113 -13.15 13.02 -1.54
N GLU A 114 -13.61 13.18 -0.30
CA GLU A 114 -14.17 14.43 0.19
C GLU A 114 -13.11 15.48 0.55
N GLY A 115 -11.83 15.11 0.61
CA GLY A 115 -10.73 16.01 0.90
C GLY A 115 -10.63 16.52 2.34
N ASN A 116 -11.40 15.96 3.28
CA ASN A 116 -11.47 16.42 4.68
C ASN A 116 -10.75 15.50 5.67
N VAL A 117 -10.44 14.27 5.28
CA VAL A 117 -9.70 13.27 6.06
C VAL A 117 -8.69 12.54 5.16
N ILE A 118 -7.84 11.73 5.77
CA ILE A 118 -6.90 10.89 5.01
C ILE A 118 -7.48 9.50 4.76
N GLN A 119 -6.91 8.82 3.76
CA GLN A 119 -7.11 7.40 3.54
C GLN A 119 -5.77 6.70 3.28
N LYS A 120 -5.67 5.46 3.73
CA LYS A 120 -4.49 4.61 3.56
C LYS A 120 -4.88 3.13 3.60
N CYS A 121 -3.98 2.26 3.19
CA CYS A 121 -4.18 0.81 3.31
C CYS A 121 -4.26 0.39 4.79
N GLU A 122 -5.23 -0.46 5.12
CA GLU A 122 -5.43 -1.10 6.42
C GLU A 122 -5.50 -2.62 6.28
N LEU A 123 -4.82 -3.17 5.25
CA LEU A 123 -4.72 -4.60 4.92
C LEU A 123 -6.09 -5.29 4.73
N CYS A 124 -7.15 -4.52 4.52
CA CYS A 124 -8.52 -5.05 4.41
C CYS A 124 -8.91 -5.94 5.60
N THR A 125 -8.52 -5.58 6.82
CA THR A 125 -8.74 -6.34 8.06
C THR A 125 -10.21 -6.68 8.32
N LYS A 126 -11.12 -5.94 7.70
CA LYS A 126 -12.58 -6.14 7.80
C LYS A 126 -13.15 -7.10 6.75
N ASN A 127 -12.32 -7.64 5.85
CA ASN A 127 -12.78 -8.56 4.83
C ASN A 127 -12.98 -9.98 5.41
N GLU A 128 -14.11 -10.58 5.10
CA GLU A 128 -14.46 -11.95 5.55
C GLU A 128 -13.47 -13.02 5.07
N ASN A 129 -12.77 -12.78 3.96
CA ASN A 129 -11.83 -13.73 3.35
C ASN A 129 -10.41 -13.69 3.92
N GLY A 130 -10.11 -12.79 4.89
CA GLY A 130 -8.79 -12.68 5.51
C GLY A 130 -7.63 -12.34 4.54
N GLN A 131 -7.96 -11.95 3.30
CA GLN A 131 -6.98 -11.60 2.27
C GLN A 131 -7.26 -10.21 1.71
N PRO A 132 -6.24 -9.35 1.50
CA PRO A 132 -6.42 -8.05 0.87
C PRO A 132 -6.98 -8.16 -0.55
N ALA A 133 -7.93 -7.28 -0.89
CA ALA A 133 -8.61 -7.30 -2.19
C ALA A 133 -7.65 -7.12 -3.38
N CYS A 134 -6.58 -6.36 -3.22
CA CYS A 134 -5.54 -6.18 -4.24
C CYS A 134 -4.79 -7.48 -4.53
N VAL A 135 -4.56 -8.31 -3.51
CA VAL A 135 -3.91 -9.63 -3.66
C VAL A 135 -4.85 -10.60 -4.38
N ALA A 136 -6.10 -10.69 -3.89
CA ALA A 136 -7.11 -11.56 -4.49
C ALA A 136 -7.40 -11.20 -5.96
N GLY A 137 -7.33 -9.90 -6.30
CA GLY A 137 -7.61 -9.39 -7.64
C GLY A 137 -6.40 -9.34 -8.58
N CYS A 138 -5.22 -9.78 -8.17
CA CYS A 138 -4.02 -9.78 -9.01
C CYS A 138 -3.98 -11.03 -9.90
N PRO A 139 -4.20 -10.93 -11.23
CA PRO A 139 -4.28 -12.09 -12.10
C PRO A 139 -2.95 -12.81 -12.25
N ASN A 140 -1.86 -12.07 -12.18
CA ASN A 140 -0.49 -12.58 -12.36
C ASN A 140 0.19 -12.94 -11.03
N ARG A 141 -0.52 -12.82 -9.90
CA ARG A 141 0.02 -13.06 -8.54
C ARG A 141 1.29 -12.27 -8.23
N ALA A 142 1.46 -11.12 -8.88
CA ALA A 142 2.54 -10.20 -8.59
C ALA A 142 2.44 -9.59 -7.18
N ILE A 143 1.24 -9.59 -6.58
CA ILE A 143 0.99 -9.08 -5.24
C ILE A 143 0.70 -10.25 -4.32
N VAL A 144 1.45 -10.37 -3.24
CA VAL A 144 1.33 -11.45 -2.25
C VAL A 144 1.09 -10.88 -0.85
N PHE A 145 0.46 -11.67 0.01
CA PHE A 145 0.20 -11.32 1.41
C PHE A 145 0.82 -12.37 2.32
N GLU A 146 2.01 -12.08 2.80
CA GLU A 146 2.84 -13.03 3.54
C GLU A 146 3.63 -12.37 4.66
N ASP A 147 4.18 -13.18 5.54
CA ASP A 147 5.11 -12.76 6.58
C ASP A 147 6.53 -13.12 6.13
N ARG A 148 7.32 -12.09 5.82
CA ARG A 148 8.72 -12.28 5.42
C ARG A 148 9.70 -12.16 6.59
N GLY A 149 9.20 -11.88 7.81
CA GLY A 149 10.06 -11.50 8.91
C GLY A 149 10.69 -10.11 8.71
N VAL A 150 11.49 -9.68 9.67
CA VAL A 150 12.39 -8.54 9.49
C VAL A 150 13.69 -9.13 8.98
N PRO A 151 14.23 -8.70 7.81
CA PRO A 151 15.57 -9.09 7.43
C PRO A 151 16.51 -8.65 8.56
N SER A 152 17.33 -9.57 9.06
CA SER A 152 18.37 -9.22 10.02
C SER A 152 19.32 -8.24 9.33
N ALA A 153 19.80 -7.23 10.05
CA ALA A 153 20.71 -6.21 9.50
C ALA A 153 22.01 -6.80 8.89
N GLU A 154 22.22 -8.10 9.04
CA GLU A 154 23.34 -8.86 8.45
C GLU A 154 23.09 -9.28 7.00
N GLU A 155 21.82 -9.33 6.53
CA GLU A 155 21.48 -9.73 5.15
C GLU A 155 21.49 -8.55 4.16
N GLU A 156 21.46 -7.30 4.64
CA GLU A 156 21.52 -6.12 3.76
C GLU A 156 22.94 -5.81 3.25
N CYS A 157 24.00 -6.39 3.82
CA CYS A 157 25.39 -6.16 3.40
C CYS A 157 25.98 -7.18 2.42
N ALA A 158 25.19 -8.17 1.96
CA ALA A 158 25.72 -9.26 1.14
C ALA A 158 25.63 -9.02 -0.39
N PHE A 159 25.23 -7.82 -0.84
CA PHE A 159 24.96 -7.57 -2.26
C PHE A 159 26.09 -6.90 -3.06
N ASP A 160 27.25 -6.60 -2.47
CA ASP A 160 28.28 -5.77 -3.11
C ASP A 160 29.68 -6.44 -3.26
N GLU A 161 29.83 -7.75 -3.25
CA GLU A 161 31.16 -8.36 -3.39
C GLU A 161 31.36 -9.37 -4.54
N GLU A 162 30.52 -9.41 -5.57
CA GLU A 162 30.83 -10.19 -6.78
C GLU A 162 30.68 -9.37 -8.07
N GLY A 163 31.63 -8.51 -8.34
CA GLY A 163 31.65 -7.70 -9.58
C GLY A 163 32.97 -7.03 -9.87
N GLY A 164 34.06 -7.68 -9.56
CA GLY A 164 35.37 -7.10 -9.87
C GLY A 164 36.45 -8.15 -10.12
N ALA A 165 36.46 -8.77 -11.30
CA ALA A 165 37.68 -9.34 -11.90
C ALA A 165 37.45 -9.78 -13.34
N GLU A 166 38.27 -9.18 -14.24
CA GLU A 166 38.65 -9.48 -15.61
C GLU A 166 37.85 -8.85 -16.72
#